data_3694499a83059ead04759afbe26633c8
#
_entry.id   3694499a83059ead04759afbe26633c8
#
_cell.length_a   1.000
_cell.length_b   1.000
_cell.length_c   1.000
_cell.angle_alpha   90.00
_cell.angle_beta   90.00
_cell.angle_gamma   90.00
#
_symmetry.space_group_name_H-M   'P 1'
#
loop_
_entity.id
_entity.type
_entity.pdbx_description
1 polymer ?
#
loop_
_entity_poly.entity_id
_entity_poly.type
_entity_poly.pdbx_seq_one_letter_code
_entity_poly.pdbx_strand_id
1 'polypeptide(L)'
;ERLGRVQECLAAEEAAHYERVDVNSLITSDAKTVGSEHVAISQMNEYGFDKILHGLDFTKEQITYSKMLIVGRMVHPGSERETVRWVSETSGVGELLGAEVKVYDTALHRTAVLLWENHAAIEQELSKRAREIFSLKETVILYDLTNTYFEGSKRGSKVARHGKSKERRNDCPIITLSLTIDEEGFPKQSKVWEGNVSEPDTLKDILLGLKKEDGLFSSERTIVMDAGIATEDNIALIRKNGYKYVVVSRKKSFEDSFWPEMDEEKVTLSDGKTTLSMKLVRTEEEAFLLCHSEAKEAKEK
;
A
#
# COMPACT_ATOMS: atom_id res chain seq x y z
N GLU A 1 -13.38 27.20 41.15
CA GLU A 1 -12.04 27.24 41.78
C GLU A 1 -10.89 27.04 40.76
N ARG A 2 -10.98 26.16 39.78
CA ARG A 2 -9.93 25.97 38.77
C ARG A 2 -9.84 27.11 37.77
N LEU A 3 -10.97 27.73 37.39
CA LEU A 3 -11.01 28.89 36.49
C LEU A 3 -10.46 30.16 37.13
N GLY A 4 -10.63 30.36 38.47
CA GLY A 4 -10.05 31.44 39.20
C GLY A 4 -8.51 31.43 39.18
N ARG A 5 -7.89 30.26 39.34
CA ARG A 5 -6.41 30.12 39.30
C ARG A 5 -5.81 30.39 37.92
N VAL A 6 -6.52 30.07 36.83
CA VAL A 6 -6.07 30.39 35.47
C VAL A 6 -6.10 31.89 35.22
N GLN A 7 -7.10 32.62 35.75
CA GLN A 7 -7.17 34.07 35.63
C GLN A 7 -6.06 34.79 36.42
N GLU A 8 -5.60 34.23 37.54
CA GLU A 8 -4.50 34.79 38.33
C GLU A 8 -3.13 34.65 37.64
N CYS A 9 -3.00 33.71 36.70
CA CYS A 9 -1.75 33.46 35.96
C CYS A 9 -1.64 34.22 34.63
N LEU A 10 -2.70 34.86 34.16
CA LEU A 10 -2.72 35.61 32.91
C LEU A 10 -2.54 37.11 33.16
N ALA A 11 -1.69 37.77 32.36
CA ALA A 11 -1.60 39.21 32.36
C ALA A 11 -2.97 39.84 32.10
N ALA A 12 -3.30 40.96 32.72
CA ALA A 12 -4.62 41.58 32.67
C ALA A 12 -5.13 41.88 31.26
N GLU A 13 -4.23 42.08 30.29
CA GLU A 13 -4.56 42.27 28.88
C GLU A 13 -4.94 40.99 28.17
N GLU A 14 -4.38 39.83 28.55
CA GLU A 14 -4.74 38.51 28.01
C GLU A 14 -6.08 38.00 28.55
N ALA A 15 -6.38 38.31 29.82
CA ALA A 15 -7.65 37.91 30.45
C ALA A 15 -8.89 38.59 29.81
N ALA A 16 -8.72 39.70 29.13
CA ALA A 16 -9.81 40.41 28.44
C ALA A 16 -10.34 39.69 27.19
N HIS A 17 -9.61 38.70 26.68
CA HIS A 17 -9.98 37.93 25.48
C HIS A 17 -10.70 36.62 25.80
N TYR A 18 -10.85 36.22 27.06
CA TYR A 18 -11.51 34.98 27.45
C TYR A 18 -12.98 35.20 27.78
N GLU A 19 -13.87 34.54 27.06
CA GLU A 19 -15.28 34.47 27.42
C GLU A 19 -15.48 33.52 28.60
N ARG A 20 -16.34 33.90 29.55
CA ARG A 20 -16.71 33.03 30.67
C ARG A 20 -17.76 32.03 30.18
N VAL A 21 -17.44 30.77 30.19
CA VAL A 21 -18.35 29.68 29.87
C VAL A 21 -18.75 28.97 31.19
N ASP A 22 -20.04 28.83 31.42
CA ASP A 22 -20.54 27.96 32.50
C ASP A 22 -20.41 26.51 32.06
N VAL A 23 -19.38 25.84 32.60
CA VAL A 23 -19.07 24.43 32.27
C VAL A 23 -20.20 23.49 32.66
N ASN A 24 -21.05 23.87 33.62
CA ASN A 24 -22.20 23.05 34.04
C ASN A 24 -23.40 23.15 33.06
N SER A 25 -23.42 24.17 32.22
CA SER A 25 -24.44 24.34 31.18
C SER A 25 -24.08 23.67 29.84
N LEU A 26 -22.86 23.13 29.74
CA LEU A 26 -22.41 22.46 28.52
C LEU A 26 -23.16 21.10 28.33
N ILE A 27 -23.93 21.02 27.28
CA ILE A 27 -24.56 19.78 26.82
C ILE A 27 -23.72 19.27 25.64
N THR A 28 -23.17 18.07 25.76
CA THR A 28 -22.51 17.41 24.64
C THR A 28 -23.55 16.64 23.83
N SER A 29 -23.70 16.97 22.56
CA SER A 29 -24.50 16.21 21.59
C SER A 29 -23.63 15.87 20.38
N ASP A 30 -23.98 14.78 19.72
CA ASP A 30 -23.38 14.41 18.43
C ASP A 30 -21.83 14.34 18.43
N ALA A 31 -21.28 13.71 19.46
CA ALA A 31 -19.83 13.53 19.54
C ALA A 31 -19.31 12.71 18.36
N LYS A 32 -18.32 13.26 17.64
CA LYS A 32 -17.70 12.63 16.47
C LYS A 32 -16.21 12.39 16.66
N THR A 33 -15.69 11.35 16.02
CA THR A 33 -14.25 11.12 15.94
C THR A 33 -13.64 12.03 14.87
N VAL A 34 -12.44 12.55 15.13
CA VAL A 34 -11.73 13.42 14.18
C VAL A 34 -10.21 13.16 14.10
N GLY A 35 -9.64 12.41 15.05
CA GLY A 35 -8.18 12.28 15.18
C GLY A 35 -7.52 11.63 13.97
N SER A 36 -7.91 10.42 13.66
CA SER A 36 -7.41 9.65 12.51
C SER A 36 -7.77 10.28 11.18
N GLU A 37 -8.98 10.82 11.08
CA GLU A 37 -9.46 11.53 9.90
C GLU A 37 -8.64 12.78 9.62
N HIS A 38 -8.32 13.55 10.67
CA HIS A 38 -7.51 14.76 10.56
C HIS A 38 -6.09 14.44 10.07
N VAL A 39 -5.46 13.40 10.62
CA VAL A 39 -4.13 12.95 10.17
C VAL A 39 -4.18 12.54 8.70
N ALA A 40 -5.16 11.72 8.30
CA ALA A 40 -5.29 11.27 6.92
C ALA A 40 -5.49 12.44 5.94
N ILE A 41 -6.39 13.38 6.26
CA ILE A 41 -6.64 14.56 5.42
C ILE A 41 -5.43 15.47 5.35
N SER A 42 -4.71 15.67 6.47
CA SER A 42 -3.51 16.50 6.50
C SER A 42 -2.43 15.91 5.59
N GLN A 43 -2.22 14.58 5.63
CA GLN A 43 -1.29 13.91 4.73
C GLN A 43 -1.73 14.01 3.27
N MET A 44 -3.02 13.82 2.95
CA MET A 44 -3.52 14.01 1.59
C MET A 44 -3.24 15.42 1.07
N ASN A 45 -3.40 16.44 1.91
CA ASN A 45 -3.12 17.83 1.54
C ASN A 45 -1.63 18.06 1.29
N GLU A 46 -0.75 17.48 2.09
CA GLU A 46 0.72 17.55 1.94
C GLU A 46 1.18 16.88 0.63
N TYR A 47 0.60 15.72 0.30
CA TYR A 47 0.83 15.07 -1.01
C TYR A 47 0.25 15.85 -2.19
N GLY A 48 -0.58 16.86 -1.93
CA GLY A 48 -1.24 17.64 -2.98
C GLY A 48 -2.33 16.86 -3.71
N PHE A 49 -3.02 15.95 -3.01
CA PHE A 49 -4.03 15.05 -3.58
C PHE A 49 -5.13 15.79 -4.37
N ASP A 50 -5.57 16.95 -3.86
CA ASP A 50 -6.57 17.78 -4.55
C ASP A 50 -6.08 18.26 -5.93
N LYS A 51 -4.79 18.63 -6.01
CA LYS A 51 -4.19 19.08 -7.28
C LYS A 51 -4.09 17.94 -8.29
N ILE A 52 -3.76 16.73 -7.79
CA ILE A 52 -3.71 15.52 -8.64
C ILE A 52 -5.09 15.27 -9.24
N LEU A 53 -6.13 15.22 -8.42
CA LEU A 53 -7.49 14.96 -8.88
C LEU A 53 -8.04 16.09 -9.78
N HIS A 54 -7.72 17.35 -9.47
CA HIS A 54 -8.04 18.47 -10.35
C HIS A 54 -7.40 18.35 -11.73
N GLY A 55 -6.14 17.91 -11.78
CA GLY A 55 -5.43 17.63 -13.03
C GLY A 55 -6.05 16.50 -13.87
N LEU A 56 -6.92 15.70 -13.26
CA LEU A 56 -7.68 14.59 -13.87
C LEU A 56 -9.18 14.95 -14.08
N ASP A 57 -9.50 16.24 -14.08
CA ASP A 57 -10.85 16.79 -14.31
C ASP A 57 -11.91 16.40 -13.27
N PHE A 58 -11.49 16.05 -12.04
CA PHE A 58 -12.44 15.85 -10.94
C PHE A 58 -13.04 17.17 -10.47
N THR A 59 -14.33 17.21 -10.29
CA THR A 59 -15.01 18.36 -9.68
C THR A 59 -14.69 18.48 -8.19
N LYS A 60 -14.88 19.65 -7.60
CA LYS A 60 -14.69 19.87 -6.17
C LYS A 60 -15.48 18.88 -5.31
N GLU A 61 -16.71 18.56 -5.69
CA GLU A 61 -17.56 17.60 -5.00
C GLU A 61 -17.00 16.17 -5.11
N GLN A 62 -16.53 15.75 -6.29
CA GLN A 62 -15.89 14.45 -6.50
C GLN A 62 -14.59 14.32 -5.71
N ILE A 63 -13.81 15.39 -5.58
CA ILE A 63 -12.60 15.40 -4.74
C ILE A 63 -12.98 15.19 -3.26
N THR A 64 -14.00 15.88 -2.78
CA THR A 64 -14.53 15.70 -1.42
C THR A 64 -14.99 14.25 -1.18
N TYR A 65 -15.77 13.68 -2.08
CA TYR A 65 -16.19 12.28 -1.99
C TYR A 65 -15.04 11.29 -2.11
N SER A 66 -14.03 11.58 -2.93
CA SER A 66 -12.81 10.78 -3.02
C SER A 66 -12.07 10.73 -1.69
N LYS A 67 -11.90 11.86 -1.02
CA LYS A 67 -11.30 11.93 0.31
C LYS A 67 -12.13 11.15 1.34
N MET A 68 -13.44 11.31 1.36
CA MET A 68 -14.33 10.57 2.27
C MET A 68 -14.22 9.06 2.06
N LEU A 69 -14.18 8.58 0.80
CA LEU A 69 -14.00 7.17 0.46
C LEU A 69 -12.67 6.62 0.94
N ILE A 70 -11.58 7.31 0.64
CA ILE A 70 -10.23 6.85 0.95
C ILE A 70 -10.01 6.86 2.48
N VAL A 71 -10.35 7.97 3.15
CA VAL A 71 -10.26 8.08 4.61
C VAL A 71 -11.14 7.03 5.28
N GLY A 72 -12.38 6.85 4.77
CA GLY A 72 -13.26 5.80 5.25
C GLY A 72 -12.66 4.40 5.15
N ARG A 73 -12.01 4.07 4.02
CA ARG A 73 -11.32 2.76 3.87
C ARG A 73 -10.14 2.60 4.82
N MET A 74 -9.44 3.69 5.14
CA MET A 74 -8.28 3.66 6.05
C MET A 74 -8.70 3.57 7.52
N VAL A 75 -9.75 4.27 7.93
CA VAL A 75 -10.13 4.47 9.34
C VAL A 75 -11.28 3.56 9.75
N HIS A 76 -12.25 3.39 8.87
CA HIS A 76 -13.47 2.61 9.10
C HIS A 76 -13.83 1.78 7.85
N PRO A 77 -13.09 0.69 7.57
CA PRO A 77 -13.31 -0.12 6.37
C PRO A 77 -14.73 -0.67 6.29
N GLY A 78 -15.43 -0.37 5.21
CA GLY A 78 -16.82 -0.79 5.00
C GLY A 78 -17.26 -0.60 3.56
N SER A 79 -18.53 -0.86 3.27
CA SER A 79 -19.15 -0.55 1.97
C SER A 79 -19.38 0.95 1.83
N GLU A 80 -19.71 1.41 0.61
CA GLU A 80 -20.09 2.82 0.35
C GLU A 80 -21.28 3.25 1.22
N ARG A 81 -22.24 2.37 1.42
CA ARG A 81 -23.37 2.60 2.31
C ARG A 81 -22.93 2.76 3.78
N GLU A 82 -22.00 1.92 4.24
CA GLU A 82 -21.45 2.04 5.59
C GLU A 82 -20.61 3.32 5.71
N THR A 83 -19.88 3.70 4.67
CA THR A 83 -19.14 4.97 4.63
C THR A 83 -20.10 6.17 4.78
N VAL A 84 -21.26 6.17 4.09
CA VAL A 84 -22.28 7.22 4.27
C VAL A 84 -22.72 7.31 5.72
N ARG A 85 -23.03 6.15 6.34
CA ARG A 85 -23.47 6.10 7.73
C ARG A 85 -22.38 6.61 8.68
N TRP A 86 -21.16 6.16 8.50
CA TRP A 86 -20.00 6.58 9.30
C TRP A 86 -19.76 8.08 9.21
N VAL A 87 -19.77 8.66 8.00
CA VAL A 87 -19.62 10.11 7.79
C VAL A 87 -20.74 10.90 8.47
N SER A 88 -21.98 10.39 8.44
CA SER A 88 -23.14 11.11 8.98
C SER A 88 -23.23 11.04 10.50
N GLU A 89 -22.95 9.88 11.09
CA GLU A 89 -23.27 9.57 12.48
C GLU A 89 -22.05 9.63 13.42
N THR A 90 -20.86 9.30 12.92
CA THR A 90 -19.71 8.99 13.82
C THR A 90 -18.47 9.83 13.53
N SER A 91 -18.21 10.17 12.28
CA SER A 91 -16.97 10.83 11.86
C SER A 91 -17.15 12.32 11.64
N GLY A 92 -16.16 13.11 12.05
CA GLY A 92 -16.05 14.53 11.73
C GLY A 92 -15.39 14.81 10.38
N VAL A 93 -15.25 13.80 9.50
CA VAL A 93 -14.61 13.98 8.19
C VAL A 93 -15.33 15.00 7.31
N GLY A 94 -16.67 15.08 7.40
CA GLY A 94 -17.46 16.07 6.68
C GLY A 94 -17.09 17.48 7.08
N GLU A 95 -17.05 17.75 8.35
CA GLU A 95 -16.69 19.04 8.94
C GLU A 95 -15.24 19.43 8.62
N LEU A 96 -14.30 18.47 8.71
CA LEU A 96 -12.90 18.69 8.34
C LEU A 96 -12.71 19.05 6.86
N LEU A 97 -13.57 18.55 5.99
CA LEU A 97 -13.55 18.87 4.56
C LEU A 97 -14.39 20.11 4.21
N GLY A 98 -15.03 20.76 5.20
CA GLY A 98 -15.93 21.90 4.98
C GLY A 98 -17.13 21.52 4.11
N ALA A 99 -17.54 20.26 4.17
CA ALA A 99 -18.64 19.74 3.36
C ALA A 99 -19.94 19.80 4.16
N GLU A 100 -20.77 20.79 3.86
CA GLU A 100 -22.18 20.82 4.29
C GLU A 100 -23.06 19.87 3.43
N VAL A 101 -22.44 18.97 2.67
CA VAL A 101 -23.09 18.17 1.63
C VAL A 101 -23.67 16.90 2.23
N LYS A 102 -24.95 16.68 2.00
CA LYS A 102 -25.57 15.39 2.30
C LYS A 102 -24.99 14.32 1.37
N VAL A 103 -24.26 13.37 1.96
CA VAL A 103 -23.59 12.31 1.23
C VAL A 103 -24.57 11.18 0.92
N TYR A 104 -24.55 10.69 -0.32
CA TYR A 104 -25.38 9.57 -0.77
C TYR A 104 -24.50 8.42 -1.25
N ASP A 105 -24.92 7.20 -1.01
CA ASP A 105 -24.22 5.98 -1.44
C ASP A 105 -23.99 5.93 -2.96
N THR A 106 -24.97 6.36 -3.75
CA THR A 106 -24.86 6.44 -5.21
C THR A 106 -23.78 7.41 -5.68
N ALA A 107 -23.58 8.53 -4.98
CA ALA A 107 -22.51 9.48 -5.27
C ALA A 107 -21.13 8.86 -4.95
N LEU A 108 -21.00 8.18 -3.81
CA LEU A 108 -19.79 7.48 -3.45
C LEU A 108 -19.45 6.35 -4.43
N HIS A 109 -20.44 5.54 -4.84
CA HIS A 109 -20.25 4.52 -5.87
C HIS A 109 -19.72 5.08 -7.19
N ARG A 110 -20.34 6.17 -7.69
CA ARG A 110 -19.87 6.83 -8.91
C ARG A 110 -18.45 7.35 -8.77
N THR A 111 -18.13 7.94 -7.63
CA THR A 111 -16.78 8.45 -7.35
C THR A 111 -15.77 7.31 -7.23
N ALA A 112 -16.14 6.17 -6.64
CA ALA A 112 -15.28 4.99 -6.58
C ALA A 112 -14.96 4.44 -7.99
N VAL A 113 -15.94 4.43 -8.91
CA VAL A 113 -15.72 4.08 -10.31
C VAL A 113 -14.77 5.07 -10.98
N LEU A 114 -14.97 6.37 -10.78
CA LEU A 114 -14.11 7.40 -11.35
C LEU A 114 -12.67 7.33 -10.84
N LEU A 115 -12.48 7.06 -9.55
CA LEU A 115 -11.16 6.79 -8.96
C LEU A 115 -10.51 5.57 -9.60
N TRP A 116 -11.28 4.50 -9.81
CA TRP A 116 -10.79 3.30 -10.46
C TRP A 116 -10.40 3.54 -11.93
N GLU A 117 -11.18 4.25 -12.68
CA GLU A 117 -10.89 4.60 -14.09
C GLU A 117 -9.60 5.43 -14.23
N ASN A 118 -9.27 6.22 -13.22
CA ASN A 118 -8.07 7.07 -13.18
C ASN A 118 -6.94 6.52 -12.29
N HIS A 119 -7.09 5.31 -11.71
CA HIS A 119 -6.18 4.80 -10.68
C HIS A 119 -4.71 4.82 -11.11
N ALA A 120 -4.40 4.43 -12.33
CA ALA A 120 -3.01 4.39 -12.82
C ALA A 120 -2.35 5.78 -12.86
N ALA A 121 -3.10 6.81 -13.29
CA ALA A 121 -2.62 8.18 -13.30
C ALA A 121 -2.47 8.73 -11.86
N ILE A 122 -3.42 8.40 -10.99
CA ILE A 122 -3.37 8.79 -9.57
C ILE A 122 -2.16 8.15 -8.89
N GLU A 123 -1.94 6.84 -9.06
CA GLU A 123 -0.79 6.13 -8.50
C GLU A 123 0.54 6.70 -9.00
N GLN A 124 0.64 6.99 -10.29
CA GLN A 124 1.84 7.58 -10.89
C GLN A 124 2.17 8.95 -10.27
N GLU A 125 1.19 9.85 -10.15
CA GLU A 125 1.41 11.16 -9.55
C GLU A 125 1.72 11.08 -8.05
N LEU A 126 1.06 10.18 -7.30
CA LEU A 126 1.35 9.95 -5.89
C LEU A 126 2.75 9.37 -5.68
N SER A 127 3.16 8.39 -6.52
CA SER A 127 4.51 7.82 -6.50
C SER A 127 5.58 8.87 -6.78
N LYS A 128 5.36 9.72 -7.80
CA LYS A 128 6.24 10.85 -8.10
C LYS A 128 6.34 11.81 -6.92
N ARG A 129 5.21 12.14 -6.32
CA ARG A 129 5.17 13.05 -5.17
C ARG A 129 5.87 12.47 -3.93
N ALA A 130 5.68 11.18 -3.65
CA ALA A 130 6.40 10.48 -2.58
C ALA A 130 7.92 10.56 -2.80
N ARG A 131 8.39 10.33 -4.03
CA ARG A 131 9.81 10.44 -4.39
C ARG A 131 10.36 11.84 -4.12
N GLU A 132 9.61 12.89 -4.47
CA GLU A 132 10.01 14.28 -4.22
C GLU A 132 10.08 14.60 -2.71
N ILE A 133 9.07 14.19 -1.93
CA ILE A 133 8.97 14.49 -0.49
C ILE A 133 10.05 13.74 0.30
N PHE A 134 10.25 12.45 0.02
CA PHE A 134 11.12 11.55 0.80
C PHE A 134 12.50 11.32 0.16
N SER A 135 12.78 11.90 -1.00
CA SER A 135 14.05 11.71 -1.73
C SER A 135 14.37 10.23 -1.98
N LEU A 136 13.36 9.44 -2.38
CA LEU A 136 13.47 7.99 -2.58
C LEU A 136 14.43 7.67 -3.72
N LYS A 137 15.28 6.66 -3.53
CA LYS A 137 16.30 6.22 -4.52
C LYS A 137 15.74 5.23 -5.54
N GLU A 138 14.82 4.38 -5.11
CA GLU A 138 14.13 3.38 -5.95
C GLU A 138 15.08 2.44 -6.72
N THR A 139 16.13 1.99 -6.04
CA THR A 139 17.13 1.06 -6.63
C THR A 139 16.65 -0.39 -6.58
N VAL A 140 15.78 -0.71 -5.63
CA VAL A 140 15.19 -2.03 -5.46
C VAL A 140 13.68 -1.94 -5.60
N ILE A 141 13.12 -2.85 -6.36
CA ILE A 141 11.68 -2.98 -6.59
C ILE A 141 11.24 -4.35 -6.10
N LEU A 142 10.38 -4.37 -5.11
CA LEU A 142 9.77 -5.59 -4.60
C LEU A 142 8.42 -5.81 -5.28
N TYR A 143 8.19 -7.01 -5.77
CA TYR A 143 6.98 -7.39 -6.46
C TYR A 143 6.37 -8.65 -5.86
N ASP A 144 5.11 -8.57 -5.46
CA ASP A 144 4.35 -9.72 -4.94
C ASP A 144 2.89 -9.67 -5.39
N LEU A 145 2.23 -10.84 -5.31
CA LEU A 145 0.81 -10.99 -5.56
C LEU A 145 0.10 -11.44 -4.27
N THR A 146 -1.05 -10.88 -4.06
CA THR A 146 -2.00 -11.35 -3.06
C THR A 146 -3.36 -11.59 -3.70
N ASN A 147 -4.23 -12.35 -3.06
CA ASN A 147 -5.60 -12.51 -3.52
C ASN A 147 -6.58 -12.31 -2.38
N THR A 148 -7.79 -11.91 -2.74
CA THR A 148 -8.91 -11.83 -1.82
C THR A 148 -10.11 -12.53 -2.43
N TYR A 149 -10.95 -13.13 -1.59
CA TYR A 149 -12.14 -13.81 -2.02
C TYR A 149 -13.41 -12.99 -1.80
N PHE A 150 -14.43 -13.31 -2.56
CA PHE A 150 -15.76 -12.76 -2.38
C PHE A 150 -16.71 -13.82 -1.87
N GLU A 151 -17.38 -13.54 -0.79
CA GLU A 151 -18.54 -14.35 -0.40
C GLU A 151 -19.68 -14.16 -1.42
N GLY A 152 -20.27 -15.29 -1.83
CA GLY A 152 -21.28 -15.33 -2.88
C GLY A 152 -20.73 -15.51 -4.30
N SER A 153 -21.62 -15.75 -5.24
CA SER A 153 -21.27 -16.26 -6.59
C SER A 153 -20.59 -15.26 -7.52
N LYS A 154 -20.74 -13.94 -7.28
CA LYS A 154 -20.19 -12.84 -8.14
C LYS A 154 -20.33 -13.08 -9.67
N ARG A 155 -21.41 -13.73 -10.10
CA ARG A 155 -21.63 -14.17 -11.52
C ARG A 155 -21.51 -13.06 -12.56
N GLY A 156 -21.79 -11.80 -12.15
CA GLY A 156 -21.66 -10.63 -13.03
C GLY A 156 -20.25 -10.04 -13.13
N SER A 157 -19.30 -10.49 -12.30
CA SER A 157 -17.93 -9.95 -12.31
C SER A 157 -17.13 -10.48 -13.50
N LYS A 158 -16.40 -9.59 -14.17
CA LYS A 158 -15.46 -9.97 -15.23
C LYS A 158 -14.12 -10.46 -14.70
N VAL A 159 -13.75 -10.09 -13.48
CA VAL A 159 -12.44 -10.37 -12.87
C VAL A 159 -12.48 -11.40 -11.75
N ALA A 160 -13.63 -11.54 -11.03
CA ALA A 160 -13.76 -12.57 -10.01
C ALA A 160 -13.90 -13.95 -10.66
N ARG A 161 -12.94 -14.83 -10.39
CA ARG A 161 -12.84 -16.20 -10.91
C ARG A 161 -12.48 -17.16 -9.79
N HIS A 162 -12.89 -18.41 -9.90
CA HIS A 162 -12.37 -19.46 -9.04
C HIS A 162 -10.91 -19.74 -9.41
N GLY A 163 -10.05 -19.76 -8.41
CA GLY A 163 -8.61 -19.96 -8.56
C GLY A 163 -7.99 -20.47 -7.27
N LYS A 164 -6.66 -20.50 -7.19
CA LYS A 164 -5.93 -20.95 -6.02
C LYS A 164 -5.92 -19.83 -4.96
N SER A 165 -6.81 -19.94 -3.96
CA SER A 165 -6.88 -19.00 -2.84
C SER A 165 -5.71 -19.23 -1.86
N LYS A 166 -4.98 -18.18 -1.51
CA LYS A 166 -3.96 -18.20 -0.43
C LYS A 166 -4.61 -18.52 0.94
N GLU A 167 -5.89 -18.17 1.11
CA GLU A 167 -6.68 -18.41 2.32
C GLU A 167 -7.42 -19.76 2.30
N ARG A 168 -7.16 -20.62 1.31
CA ARG A 168 -7.79 -21.94 1.12
C ARG A 168 -9.31 -21.90 0.92
N ARG A 169 -9.87 -20.76 0.51
CA ARG A 169 -11.29 -20.56 0.18
C ARG A 169 -11.53 -20.84 -1.31
N ASN A 170 -11.34 -22.09 -1.72
CA ASN A 170 -11.55 -22.52 -3.13
C ASN A 170 -13.04 -22.60 -3.53
N ASP A 171 -13.93 -22.49 -2.54
CA ASP A 171 -15.38 -22.40 -2.69
C ASP A 171 -15.86 -21.03 -3.17
N CYS A 172 -15.02 -20.00 -3.05
CA CYS A 172 -15.35 -18.62 -3.37
C CYS A 172 -14.57 -18.13 -4.59
N PRO A 173 -15.18 -17.25 -5.44
CA PRO A 173 -14.43 -16.56 -6.48
C PRO A 173 -13.48 -15.54 -5.85
N ILE A 174 -12.28 -15.44 -6.42
CA ILE A 174 -11.21 -14.56 -5.96
C ILE A 174 -10.86 -13.53 -7.03
N ILE A 175 -10.19 -12.47 -6.63
CA ILE A 175 -9.39 -11.58 -7.49
C ILE A 175 -7.96 -11.61 -6.99
N THR A 176 -7.03 -11.35 -7.90
CA THR A 176 -5.61 -11.25 -7.57
C THR A 176 -5.18 -9.78 -7.69
N LEU A 177 -4.46 -9.29 -6.70
CA LEU A 177 -3.86 -7.98 -6.67
C LEU A 177 -2.35 -8.14 -6.74
N SER A 178 -1.70 -7.48 -7.68
CA SER A 178 -0.26 -7.28 -7.65
C SER A 178 0.07 -5.91 -7.07
N LEU A 179 1.11 -5.86 -6.27
CA LEU A 179 1.65 -4.64 -5.69
C LEU A 179 3.15 -4.58 -5.93
N THR A 180 3.60 -3.43 -6.38
CA THR A 180 5.01 -3.10 -6.54
C THR A 180 5.36 -2.00 -5.55
N ILE A 181 6.40 -2.23 -4.75
CA ILE A 181 6.92 -1.26 -3.77
C ILE A 181 8.41 -1.06 -3.98
N ASP A 182 8.94 0.06 -3.50
CA ASP A 182 10.39 0.31 -3.45
C ASP A 182 11.03 -0.29 -2.17
N GLU A 183 12.34 -0.09 -1.99
CA GLU A 183 13.09 -0.56 -0.83
C GLU A 183 12.68 0.06 0.50
N GLU A 184 12.05 1.22 0.48
CA GLU A 184 11.53 1.92 1.65
C GLU A 184 10.09 1.48 1.99
N GLY A 185 9.46 0.68 1.11
CA GLY A 185 8.09 0.20 1.25
C GLY A 185 7.02 1.10 0.62
N PHE A 186 7.39 2.12 -0.14
CA PHE A 186 6.43 2.98 -0.82
C PHE A 186 5.82 2.31 -2.04
N PRO A 187 4.48 2.32 -2.18
CA PRO A 187 3.81 1.78 -3.36
C PRO A 187 4.19 2.54 -4.63
N LYS A 188 4.47 1.79 -5.69
CA LYS A 188 4.77 2.32 -7.02
C LYS A 188 3.61 2.15 -7.98
N GLN A 189 3.11 0.94 -8.06
CA GLN A 189 1.95 0.61 -8.89
C GLN A 189 1.21 -0.60 -8.33
N SER A 190 -0.08 -0.66 -8.60
CA SER A 190 -0.91 -1.82 -8.34
C SER A 190 -1.65 -2.28 -9.60
N LYS A 191 -2.05 -3.55 -9.65
CA LYS A 191 -2.91 -4.05 -10.71
C LYS A 191 -3.83 -5.16 -10.20
N VAL A 192 -5.10 -5.09 -10.59
CA VAL A 192 -6.09 -6.13 -10.33
C VAL A 192 -6.14 -7.07 -11.52
N TRP A 193 -6.09 -8.36 -11.24
CA TRP A 193 -6.11 -9.46 -12.20
C TRP A 193 -7.30 -10.36 -11.97
N GLU A 194 -7.63 -11.16 -12.99
CA GLU A 194 -8.58 -12.25 -12.79
C GLU A 194 -8.08 -13.23 -11.74
N GLY A 195 -9.00 -13.79 -10.94
CA GLY A 195 -8.64 -14.68 -9.84
C GLY A 195 -7.92 -15.96 -10.22
N ASN A 196 -8.02 -16.36 -11.47
CA ASN A 196 -7.34 -17.54 -12.03
C ASN A 196 -6.07 -17.20 -12.82
N VAL A 197 -5.58 -15.96 -12.74
CA VAL A 197 -4.34 -15.57 -13.43
C VAL A 197 -3.16 -16.43 -12.95
N SER A 198 -2.29 -16.81 -13.85
CA SER A 198 -1.02 -17.43 -13.52
C SER A 198 -0.04 -16.37 -13.02
N GLU A 199 0.55 -16.58 -11.85
CA GLU A 199 1.50 -15.63 -11.26
C GLU A 199 2.63 -15.21 -12.20
N PRO A 200 3.28 -16.14 -12.95
CA PRO A 200 4.32 -15.78 -13.92
C PRO A 200 3.86 -14.84 -15.03
N ASP A 201 2.60 -14.94 -15.46
CA ASP A 201 2.10 -14.15 -16.59
C ASP A 201 1.92 -12.67 -16.26
N THR A 202 1.91 -12.33 -14.98
CA THR A 202 1.67 -10.96 -14.52
C THR A 202 2.90 -10.05 -14.66
N LEU A 203 4.11 -10.59 -14.63
CA LEU A 203 5.36 -9.84 -14.59
C LEU A 203 5.56 -8.92 -15.79
N LYS A 204 5.20 -9.40 -16.99
CA LYS A 204 5.38 -8.64 -18.23
C LYS A 204 4.71 -7.27 -18.17
N ASP A 205 3.50 -7.20 -17.68
CA ASP A 205 2.74 -5.97 -17.61
C ASP A 205 3.31 -5.01 -16.55
N ILE A 206 3.80 -5.57 -15.45
CA ILE A 206 4.46 -4.80 -14.39
C ILE A 206 5.74 -4.14 -14.91
N LEU A 207 6.57 -4.90 -15.64
CA LEU A 207 7.78 -4.35 -16.26
C LEU A 207 7.47 -3.25 -17.28
N LEU A 208 6.37 -3.38 -18.03
CA LEU A 208 5.92 -2.34 -18.95
C LEU A 208 5.48 -1.06 -18.22
N GLY A 209 4.84 -1.20 -17.05
CA GLY A 209 4.49 -0.08 -16.18
C GLY A 209 5.73 0.65 -15.67
N LEU A 210 6.66 -0.07 -15.06
CA LEU A 210 7.92 0.47 -14.56
C LEU A 210 8.72 1.21 -15.66
N LYS A 211 8.76 0.65 -16.86
CA LYS A 211 9.49 1.25 -17.99
C LYS A 211 8.93 2.59 -18.44
N LYS A 212 7.63 2.81 -18.32
CA LYS A 212 6.99 4.10 -18.62
C LYS A 212 7.37 5.19 -17.61
N GLU A 213 7.62 4.81 -16.37
CA GLU A 213 8.02 5.73 -15.30
C GLU A 213 9.52 6.08 -15.37
N ASP A 214 10.37 5.13 -15.79
CA ASP A 214 11.82 5.22 -15.63
C ASP A 214 12.55 6.02 -16.70
N GLY A 215 11.98 6.17 -17.88
CA GLY A 215 12.68 6.77 -19.00
C GLY A 215 14.03 6.07 -19.28
N LEU A 216 15.13 6.84 -19.24
CA LEU A 216 16.49 6.36 -19.55
C LEU A 216 17.23 5.67 -18.37
N PHE A 217 16.68 5.68 -17.15
CA PHE A 217 17.38 5.22 -15.93
C PHE A 217 17.06 3.79 -15.50
N SER A 218 16.41 2.99 -16.33
CA SER A 218 15.93 1.65 -15.97
C SER A 218 17.01 0.60 -15.67
N SER A 219 18.25 0.82 -16.09
CA SER A 219 19.31 -0.21 -16.09
C SER A 219 19.95 -0.51 -14.72
N GLU A 220 19.67 0.27 -13.69
CA GLU A 220 20.27 0.06 -12.36
C GLU A 220 19.33 -0.60 -11.33
N ARG A 221 18.06 -0.74 -11.65
CA ARG A 221 17.08 -1.30 -10.70
C ARG A 221 17.19 -2.81 -10.57
N THR A 222 16.99 -3.27 -9.34
CA THR A 222 16.95 -4.70 -8.99
C THR A 222 15.52 -5.09 -8.65
N ILE A 223 14.98 -6.07 -9.36
CA ILE A 223 13.64 -6.62 -9.09
C ILE A 223 13.76 -7.79 -8.13
N VAL A 224 13.04 -7.73 -7.03
CA VAL A 224 12.94 -8.80 -6.03
C VAL A 224 11.55 -9.42 -6.13
N MET A 225 11.48 -10.72 -6.30
CA MET A 225 10.20 -11.45 -6.42
C MET A 225 10.28 -12.85 -5.84
N ASP A 226 9.11 -13.43 -5.55
CA ASP A 226 9.00 -14.79 -5.04
C ASP A 226 9.32 -15.84 -6.11
N ALA A 227 9.69 -17.04 -5.65
CA ALA A 227 9.95 -18.22 -6.48
C ALA A 227 8.77 -18.61 -7.40
N GLY A 228 7.53 -18.27 -7.00
CA GLY A 228 6.31 -18.49 -7.81
C GLY A 228 6.35 -17.81 -9.16
N ILE A 229 6.91 -16.62 -9.19
CA ILE A 229 6.98 -15.73 -10.35
C ILE A 229 8.27 -15.95 -11.14
N ALA A 230 9.33 -16.43 -10.49
CA ALA A 230 10.68 -16.56 -11.03
C ALA A 230 10.86 -17.77 -11.98
N THR A 231 10.14 -17.80 -13.09
CA THR A 231 10.36 -18.76 -14.17
C THR A 231 11.57 -18.37 -15.02
N GLU A 232 12.14 -19.29 -15.78
CA GLU A 232 13.26 -19.01 -16.70
C GLU A 232 12.90 -17.93 -17.72
N ASP A 233 11.69 -17.99 -18.27
CA ASP A 233 11.17 -16.98 -19.20
C ASP A 233 11.06 -15.58 -18.54
N ASN A 234 10.63 -15.52 -17.30
CA ASN A 234 10.53 -14.27 -16.57
C ASN A 234 11.91 -13.69 -16.23
N ILE A 235 12.86 -14.52 -15.86
CA ILE A 235 14.26 -14.11 -15.65
C ILE A 235 14.86 -13.57 -16.95
N ALA A 236 14.65 -14.27 -18.06
CA ALA A 236 15.08 -13.80 -19.39
C ALA A 236 14.42 -12.47 -19.77
N LEU A 237 13.14 -12.30 -19.44
CA LEU A 237 12.40 -11.06 -19.67
C LEU A 237 12.97 -9.89 -18.86
N ILE A 238 13.30 -10.09 -17.58
CA ILE A 238 13.93 -9.09 -16.71
C ILE A 238 15.28 -8.64 -17.29
N ARG A 239 16.14 -9.61 -17.63
CA ARG A 239 17.45 -9.35 -18.24
C ARG A 239 17.32 -8.58 -19.58
N LYS A 240 16.39 -9.01 -20.45
CA LYS A 240 16.12 -8.32 -21.72
C LYS A 240 15.69 -6.87 -21.54
N ASN A 241 15.03 -6.54 -20.44
CA ASN A 241 14.63 -5.17 -20.12
C ASN A 241 15.70 -4.37 -19.38
N GLY A 242 16.88 -4.96 -19.12
CA GLY A 242 18.02 -4.28 -18.50
C GLY A 242 17.97 -4.21 -16.99
N TYR A 243 17.04 -4.91 -16.34
CA TYR A 243 16.95 -4.97 -14.88
C TYR A 243 17.84 -6.06 -14.29
N LYS A 244 18.34 -5.84 -13.08
CA LYS A 244 18.92 -6.87 -12.21
C LYS A 244 17.79 -7.60 -11.48
N TYR A 245 18.07 -8.76 -10.86
CA TYR A 245 17.07 -9.49 -10.09
C TYR A 245 17.65 -10.20 -8.88
N VAL A 246 16.81 -10.37 -7.86
CA VAL A 246 17.01 -11.25 -6.72
C VAL A 246 15.75 -12.12 -6.57
N VAL A 247 15.92 -13.42 -6.64
CA VAL A 247 14.79 -14.38 -6.60
C VAL A 247 15.18 -15.62 -5.79
N VAL A 248 14.18 -16.23 -5.17
CA VAL A 248 14.39 -17.54 -4.53
C VAL A 248 14.49 -18.61 -5.61
N SER A 249 15.66 -19.26 -5.72
CA SER A 249 15.86 -20.34 -6.71
C SER A 249 15.12 -21.60 -6.29
N ARG A 250 14.42 -22.20 -7.26
CA ARG A 250 13.85 -23.56 -7.13
C ARG A 250 14.81 -24.66 -7.57
N LYS A 251 15.94 -24.29 -8.15
CA LYS A 251 16.94 -25.26 -8.62
C LYS A 251 17.64 -25.85 -7.39
N LYS A 252 17.50 -27.15 -7.17
CA LYS A 252 18.30 -27.93 -6.23
C LYS A 252 19.69 -28.19 -6.82
N SER A 253 20.39 -27.15 -7.24
CA SER A 253 21.60 -27.28 -8.05
C SER A 253 22.89 -27.31 -7.24
N PHE A 254 22.79 -27.14 -5.94
CA PHE A 254 23.95 -27.21 -5.06
C PHE A 254 23.73 -28.36 -4.06
N GLU A 255 24.48 -29.44 -4.21
CA GLU A 255 24.52 -30.55 -3.25
C GLU A 255 25.10 -30.04 -1.90
N ASP A 256 24.75 -30.71 -0.81
CA ASP A 256 25.25 -30.39 0.54
C ASP A 256 26.79 -30.40 0.63
N SER A 257 27.48 -31.07 -0.33
CA SER A 257 28.93 -31.09 -0.47
C SER A 257 29.56 -29.72 -0.78
N PHE A 258 28.82 -28.80 -1.35
CA PHE A 258 29.31 -27.43 -1.64
C PHE A 258 29.37 -26.52 -0.43
N TRP A 259 28.65 -26.84 0.65
CA TRP A 259 28.56 -25.99 1.82
C TRP A 259 29.85 -25.93 2.64
N PRO A 260 30.64 -27.03 2.85
CA PRO A 260 31.81 -27.04 3.73
C PRO A 260 33.06 -26.30 3.22
N GLU A 261 33.19 -26.09 1.91
CA GLU A 261 34.46 -25.67 1.28
C GLU A 261 34.62 -24.16 1.08
N MET A 262 33.62 -23.34 1.45
CA MET A 262 33.62 -21.90 1.18
C MET A 262 33.58 -21.07 2.46
N ASP A 263 34.18 -19.88 2.45
CA ASP A 263 34.06 -18.90 3.53
C ASP A 263 32.60 -18.53 3.80
N GLU A 264 32.21 -18.67 5.05
CA GLU A 264 30.82 -18.46 5.50
C GLU A 264 30.72 -17.12 6.23
N GLU A 265 29.80 -16.26 5.77
CA GLU A 265 29.46 -15.06 6.50
C GLU A 265 28.21 -15.29 7.37
N LYS A 266 28.31 -14.92 8.65
CA LYS A 266 27.17 -14.94 9.57
C LYS A 266 26.55 -13.57 9.67
N VAL A 267 25.28 -13.48 9.32
CA VAL A 267 24.50 -12.24 9.39
C VAL A 267 23.36 -12.41 10.38
N THR A 268 23.30 -11.54 11.37
CA THR A 268 22.16 -11.46 12.28
C THR A 268 21.13 -10.51 11.70
N LEU A 269 19.88 -10.98 11.57
CA LEU A 269 18.79 -10.17 11.04
C LEU A 269 18.39 -9.05 12.01
N SER A 270 17.61 -8.10 11.52
CA SER A 270 17.15 -6.93 12.27
C SER A 270 16.30 -7.25 13.51
N ASP A 271 15.77 -8.48 13.61
CA ASP A 271 15.09 -8.98 14.81
C ASP A 271 16.03 -9.26 15.99
N GLY A 272 17.36 -9.21 15.76
CA GLY A 272 18.42 -9.47 16.74
C GLY A 272 18.49 -10.92 17.25
N LYS A 273 17.65 -11.82 16.73
CA LYS A 273 17.51 -13.22 17.19
C LYS A 273 17.85 -14.26 16.13
N THR A 274 17.60 -13.92 14.87
CA THR A 274 17.79 -14.85 13.76
C THR A 274 19.17 -14.65 13.15
N THR A 275 20.04 -15.66 13.23
CA THR A 275 21.34 -15.68 12.56
C THR A 275 21.25 -16.56 11.33
N LEU A 276 21.68 -16.03 10.21
CA LEU A 276 21.78 -16.73 8.94
C LEU A 276 23.26 -16.94 8.59
N SER A 277 23.59 -18.16 8.20
CA SER A 277 24.86 -18.45 7.54
C SER A 277 24.68 -18.27 6.04
N MET A 278 25.52 -17.46 5.41
CA MET A 278 25.40 -17.12 4.00
C MET A 278 26.69 -17.36 3.24
N LYS A 279 26.56 -17.84 2.00
CA LYS A 279 27.66 -18.03 1.05
C LYS A 279 27.28 -17.51 -0.32
N LEU A 280 28.19 -16.77 -0.93
CA LEU A 280 28.04 -16.28 -2.29
C LEU A 280 28.81 -17.19 -3.27
N VAL A 281 28.07 -17.87 -4.14
CA VAL A 281 28.62 -18.69 -5.22
C VAL A 281 28.41 -17.95 -6.54
N ARG A 282 29.48 -17.74 -7.30
CA ARG A 282 29.43 -17.11 -8.63
C ARG A 282 29.71 -18.17 -9.68
N THR A 283 28.84 -18.25 -10.67
CA THR A 283 29.06 -18.96 -11.92
C THR A 283 29.34 -17.98 -13.04
N GLU A 284 29.60 -18.44 -14.25
CA GLU A 284 29.82 -17.56 -15.40
C GLU A 284 28.56 -16.72 -15.74
N GLU A 285 27.38 -17.25 -15.45
CA GLU A 285 26.10 -16.63 -15.83
C GLU A 285 25.36 -15.96 -14.68
N GLU A 286 25.50 -16.49 -13.44
CA GLU A 286 24.66 -16.11 -12.30
C GLU A 286 25.47 -16.08 -10.98
N ALA A 287 24.95 -15.34 -10.01
CA ALA A 287 25.42 -15.39 -8.63
C ALA A 287 24.33 -15.99 -7.75
N PHE A 288 24.69 -16.94 -6.90
CA PHE A 288 23.78 -17.60 -5.97
C PHE A 288 24.19 -17.27 -4.54
N LEU A 289 23.22 -16.77 -3.76
CA LEU A 289 23.40 -16.63 -2.33
C LEU A 289 22.78 -17.83 -1.64
N LEU A 290 23.63 -18.70 -1.10
CA LEU A 290 23.19 -19.84 -0.29
C LEU A 290 22.95 -19.36 1.12
N CYS A 291 21.74 -19.60 1.65
CA CYS A 291 21.37 -19.19 3.01
C CYS A 291 20.98 -20.41 3.84
N HIS A 292 21.55 -20.55 5.01
CA HIS A 292 21.21 -21.57 5.97
C HIS A 292 20.71 -20.92 7.27
N SER A 293 19.60 -21.44 7.81
CA SER A 293 18.99 -20.99 9.06
C SER A 293 18.71 -22.19 9.96
N GLU A 294 19.39 -22.25 11.10
CA GLU A 294 19.16 -23.30 12.10
C GLU A 294 17.72 -23.34 12.61
N ALA A 295 17.10 -22.17 12.76
CA ALA A 295 15.70 -22.06 13.19
C ALA A 295 14.71 -22.61 12.14
N LYS A 296 15.01 -22.51 10.85
CA LYS A 296 14.20 -23.08 9.77
C LYS A 296 14.41 -24.57 9.68
N GLU A 297 15.65 -25.04 9.75
CA GLU A 297 15.98 -26.46 9.75
C GLU A 297 15.31 -27.21 10.92
N ALA A 298 15.28 -26.61 12.12
CA ALA A 298 14.61 -27.18 13.28
C ALA A 298 13.09 -27.29 13.13
N LYS A 299 12.46 -26.48 12.26
CA LYS A 299 11.01 -26.54 11.97
C LYS A 299 10.68 -27.54 10.86
N GLU A 300 11.63 -27.86 10.00
CA GLU A 300 11.45 -28.77 8.87
C GLU A 300 11.77 -30.23 9.25
N LYS A 301 12.51 -30.47 10.34
CA LYS A 301 12.71 -31.77 10.99
C LYS A 301 11.56 -32.12 11.92
#